data_6cd60c7080391d7c8aba38382a940718
#
_entry.id   6cd60c7080391d7c8aba38382a940718
#
_cell.length_a   1.000
_cell.length_b   1.000
_cell.length_c   1.000
_cell.angle_alpha   90.00
_cell.angle_beta   90.00
_cell.angle_gamma   90.00
#
_symmetry.space_group_name_H-M   'P 1'
#
loop_
_entity.id
_entity.type
_entity.pdbx_description
1 polymer ?
#
loop_
_entity_poly.entity_id
_entity_poly.type
_entity_poly.pdbx_seq_one_letter_code
_entity_poly.pdbx_strand_id
1 'polypeptide(L)'
;GTLSGLTMGGIVASQVFRYYRDKKDNRTMTLVFSGAIVVLVILSILTRPYWGLAKLGATPAWLFLCSAFTLGAFVIIYWISDVYGKSNWFNLVKPAGRDTLLCYLMPYFVYFLFRIFQLKWPEFIITGGIGLLKSLLLALLCVWLTKSLNKLGVRLKL
;
A
#
# COMPACT_ATOMS: atom_id res chain seq x y z
N GLY A 1 -7.31 -19.12 6.14
CA GLY A 1 -6.08 -19.14 6.93
C GLY A 1 -5.03 -18.10 6.59
N THR A 2 -4.71 -17.87 5.31
CA THR A 2 -3.57 -17.01 4.91
C THR A 2 -3.75 -15.52 5.21
N LEU A 3 -4.97 -15.00 5.10
CA LEU A 3 -5.28 -13.60 5.44
C LEU A 3 -5.13 -13.30 6.94
N SER A 4 -5.52 -14.25 7.78
CA SER A 4 -5.31 -14.11 9.24
C SER A 4 -3.83 -14.04 9.59
N GLY A 5 -2.98 -14.82 8.89
CA GLY A 5 -1.52 -14.74 9.03
C GLY A 5 -0.96 -13.36 8.67
N LEU A 6 -1.49 -12.72 7.62
CA LEU A 6 -1.10 -11.37 7.23
C LEU A 6 -1.43 -10.34 8.33
N THR A 7 -2.63 -10.44 8.92
CA THR A 7 -3.06 -9.55 10.01
C THR A 7 -2.18 -9.72 11.25
N MET A 8 -1.92 -10.98 11.65
CA MET A 8 -1.02 -11.27 12.78
C MET A 8 0.40 -10.77 12.52
N GLY A 9 0.93 -10.99 11.31
CA GLY A 9 2.23 -10.45 10.89
C GLY A 9 2.31 -8.92 10.98
N GLY A 10 1.25 -8.23 10.58
CA GLY A 10 1.14 -6.78 10.71
C GLY A 10 1.14 -6.30 12.17
N ILE A 11 0.43 -7.01 13.05
CA ILE A 11 0.41 -6.71 14.50
C ILE A 11 1.82 -6.87 15.09
N VAL A 12 2.48 -7.99 14.81
CA VAL A 12 3.85 -8.24 15.30
C VAL A 12 4.82 -7.17 14.78
N ALA A 13 4.77 -6.87 13.48
CA ALA A 13 5.61 -5.82 12.89
C ALA A 13 5.39 -4.46 13.56
N SER A 14 4.14 -4.09 13.85
CA SER A 14 3.82 -2.82 14.52
C SER A 14 4.33 -2.76 15.95
N GLN A 15 4.26 -3.88 16.70
CA GLN A 15 4.80 -3.97 18.07
C GLN A 15 6.32 -3.86 18.08
N VAL A 16 7.00 -4.58 17.16
CA VAL A 16 8.46 -4.50 17.01
C VAL A 16 8.88 -3.08 16.65
N PHE A 17 8.17 -2.44 15.72
CA PHE A 17 8.42 -1.04 15.35
C PHE A 17 8.31 -0.10 16.57
N ARG A 18 7.21 -0.18 17.33
CA ARG A 18 7.00 0.66 18.50
C ARG A 18 8.10 0.48 19.53
N TYR A 19 8.50 -0.76 19.80
CA TYR A 19 9.55 -1.06 20.77
C TYR A 19 10.89 -0.39 20.42
N TYR A 20 11.34 -0.50 19.16
CA TYR A 20 12.62 0.11 18.76
C TYR A 20 12.52 1.62 18.58
N ARG A 21 11.37 2.14 18.16
CA ARG A 21 11.12 3.57 18.07
C ARG A 21 11.23 4.23 19.45
N ASP A 22 10.62 3.63 20.47
CA ASP A 22 10.64 4.15 21.84
C ASP A 22 12.07 4.14 22.42
N LYS A 23 12.90 3.18 22.02
CA LYS A 23 14.34 3.13 22.33
C LYS A 23 15.21 4.04 21.48
N LYS A 24 14.67 4.69 20.44
CA LYS A 24 15.41 5.52 19.46
C LYS A 24 16.53 4.74 18.75
N ASP A 25 16.43 3.43 18.66
CA ASP A 25 17.43 2.56 18.03
C ASP A 25 17.05 2.24 16.59
N ASN A 26 17.25 3.22 15.71
CA ASN A 26 16.90 3.10 14.28
C ASN A 26 17.75 2.06 13.56
N ARG A 27 18.99 1.83 14.00
CA ARG A 27 19.90 0.84 13.38
C ARG A 27 19.40 -0.57 13.61
N THR A 28 19.16 -0.95 14.86
CA THR A 28 18.69 -2.30 15.20
C THR A 28 17.31 -2.55 14.61
N MET A 29 16.42 -1.57 14.61
CA MET A 29 15.13 -1.66 13.95
C MET A 29 15.28 -2.00 12.46
N THR A 30 16.13 -1.25 11.74
CA THR A 30 16.37 -1.48 10.30
C THR A 30 16.95 -2.88 10.06
N LEU A 31 17.90 -3.33 10.88
CA LEU A 31 18.47 -4.68 10.78
C LEU A 31 17.43 -5.78 10.99
N VAL A 32 16.58 -5.64 12.00
CA VAL A 32 15.50 -6.62 12.28
C VAL A 32 14.51 -6.68 11.12
N PHE A 33 14.07 -5.53 10.62
CA PHE A 33 13.14 -5.49 9.48
C PHE A 33 13.80 -6.02 8.19
N SER A 34 15.08 -5.69 7.94
CA SER A 34 15.82 -6.22 6.79
C SER A 34 15.99 -7.74 6.88
N GLY A 35 16.28 -8.26 8.08
CA GLY A 35 16.32 -9.71 8.33
C GLY A 35 14.98 -10.38 8.08
N ALA A 36 13.88 -9.78 8.56
CA ALA A 36 12.54 -10.26 8.32
C ALA A 36 12.19 -10.27 6.81
N ILE A 37 12.58 -9.23 6.06
CA ILE A 37 12.39 -9.17 4.60
C ILE A 37 13.12 -10.34 3.91
N VAL A 38 14.37 -10.57 4.25
CA VAL A 38 15.16 -11.68 3.68
C VAL A 38 14.50 -13.02 3.96
N VAL A 39 14.09 -13.27 5.21
CA VAL A 39 13.38 -14.51 5.60
C VAL A 39 12.10 -14.69 4.80
N LEU A 40 11.29 -13.64 4.67
CA LEU A 40 10.02 -13.68 3.92
C LEU A 40 10.25 -13.96 2.43
N VAL A 41 11.30 -13.37 1.83
CA VAL A 41 11.67 -13.65 0.43
C VAL A 41 12.09 -15.10 0.26
N ILE A 42 12.92 -15.63 1.16
CA ILE A 42 13.36 -17.05 1.13
C ILE A 42 12.13 -17.96 1.25
N LEU A 43 11.22 -17.70 2.21
CA LEU A 43 9.98 -18.46 2.39
C LEU A 43 9.10 -18.40 1.13
N SER A 44 9.02 -17.24 0.48
CA SER A 44 8.27 -17.09 -0.78
C SER A 44 8.88 -17.99 -1.88
N ILE A 45 10.20 -18.02 -2.02
CA ILE A 45 10.89 -18.84 -3.02
C ILE A 45 10.69 -20.33 -2.72
N LEU A 46 10.81 -20.75 -1.46
CA LEU A 46 10.64 -22.14 -1.05
C LEU A 46 9.21 -22.67 -1.22
N THR A 47 8.21 -21.81 -1.00
CA THR A 47 6.80 -22.19 -1.10
C THR A 47 6.24 -22.09 -2.52
N ARG A 48 6.92 -21.36 -3.41
CA ARG A 48 6.53 -21.16 -4.80
C ARG A 48 6.32 -22.46 -5.60
N PRO A 49 7.20 -23.49 -5.53
CA PRO A 49 7.00 -24.74 -6.28
C PRO A 49 5.74 -25.50 -5.87
N TYR A 50 5.28 -25.37 -4.62
CA TYR A 50 4.14 -26.12 -4.10
C TYR A 50 2.79 -25.47 -4.38
N TRP A 51 2.70 -24.14 -4.29
CA TRP A 51 1.43 -23.38 -4.41
C TRP A 51 1.40 -22.35 -5.52
N GLY A 52 2.52 -22.10 -6.19
CA GLY A 52 2.64 -21.04 -7.19
C GLY A 52 2.45 -19.62 -6.62
N LEU A 53 2.47 -18.63 -7.50
CA LEU A 53 2.18 -17.24 -7.18
C LEU A 53 0.79 -16.87 -7.69
N ALA A 54 -0.24 -16.94 -6.85
CA ALA A 54 -1.60 -16.60 -7.23
C ALA A 54 -2.25 -15.63 -6.23
N LYS A 55 -2.57 -14.43 -6.72
CA LYS A 55 -3.23 -13.39 -5.95
C LYS A 55 -4.65 -13.81 -5.52
N LEU A 56 -5.44 -14.36 -6.45
CA LEU A 56 -6.82 -14.76 -6.20
C LEU A 56 -6.91 -15.95 -5.24
N GLY A 57 -5.94 -16.86 -5.29
CA GLY A 57 -5.85 -17.99 -4.37
C GLY A 57 -5.22 -17.66 -3.02
N ALA A 58 -4.75 -16.41 -2.83
CA ALA A 58 -4.04 -15.97 -1.63
C ALA A 58 -2.97 -16.99 -1.19
N THR A 59 -2.15 -17.44 -2.15
CA THR A 59 -1.13 -18.48 -1.89
C THR A 59 -0.08 -17.99 -0.88
N PRO A 60 0.48 -18.88 -0.04
CA PRO A 60 1.51 -18.49 0.92
C PRO A 60 2.71 -17.78 0.28
N ALA A 61 3.16 -18.27 -0.89
CA ALA A 61 4.26 -17.65 -1.63
C ALA A 61 3.96 -16.19 -2.02
N TRP A 62 2.73 -15.92 -2.48
CA TRP A 62 2.27 -14.56 -2.78
C TRP A 62 2.25 -13.66 -1.54
N LEU A 63 1.71 -14.18 -0.42
CA LEU A 63 1.64 -13.44 0.84
C LEU A 63 3.01 -13.07 1.39
N PHE A 64 3.94 -14.01 1.41
CA PHE A 64 5.31 -13.75 1.87
C PHE A 64 6.00 -12.69 1.02
N LEU A 65 5.82 -12.76 -0.31
CA LEU A 65 6.40 -11.77 -1.22
C LEU A 65 5.80 -10.37 -0.99
N CYS A 66 4.47 -10.26 -0.92
CA CYS A 66 3.79 -8.99 -0.64
C CYS A 66 4.19 -8.41 0.71
N SER A 67 4.30 -9.25 1.75
CA SER A 67 4.73 -8.81 3.07
C SER A 67 6.17 -8.29 3.05
N ALA A 68 7.07 -8.95 2.33
CA ALA A 68 8.45 -8.50 2.17
C ALA A 68 8.52 -7.12 1.49
N PHE A 69 7.79 -6.92 0.39
CA PHE A 69 7.72 -5.62 -0.29
C PHE A 69 7.11 -4.53 0.59
N THR A 70 6.05 -4.86 1.34
CA THR A 70 5.39 -3.90 2.25
C THR A 70 6.32 -3.47 3.37
N LEU A 71 7.04 -4.40 3.99
CA LEU A 71 8.04 -4.09 5.01
C LEU A 71 9.20 -3.26 4.44
N GLY A 72 9.67 -3.59 3.24
CA GLY A 72 10.71 -2.83 2.55
C GLY A 72 10.28 -1.39 2.27
N ALA A 73 9.11 -1.20 1.72
CA ALA A 73 8.54 0.13 1.50
C ALA A 73 8.36 0.89 2.81
N PHE A 74 7.90 0.23 3.87
CA PHE A 74 7.76 0.83 5.21
C PHE A 74 9.09 1.34 5.74
N VAL A 75 10.16 0.55 5.67
CA VAL A 75 11.51 0.96 6.12
C VAL A 75 12.00 2.17 5.33
N ILE A 76 11.84 2.16 4.00
CA ILE A 76 12.24 3.29 3.15
C ILE A 76 11.48 4.57 3.52
N ILE A 77 10.15 4.49 3.67
CA ILE A 77 9.30 5.62 4.02
C ILE A 77 9.67 6.14 5.41
N TYR A 78 9.90 5.26 6.37
CA TYR A 78 10.32 5.62 7.72
C TYR A 78 11.62 6.45 7.69
N TRP A 79 12.64 5.98 6.97
CA TRP A 79 13.89 6.72 6.85
C TRP A 79 13.69 8.09 6.21
N ILE A 80 12.91 8.20 5.14
CA ILE A 80 12.67 9.48 4.46
C ILE A 80 11.87 10.45 5.35
N SER A 81 10.81 9.97 6.00
CA SER A 81 9.88 10.83 6.75
C SER A 81 10.35 11.14 8.15
N ASP A 82 10.75 10.10 8.91
CA ASP A 82 11.02 10.23 10.33
C ASP A 82 12.49 10.50 10.63
N VAL A 83 13.41 9.86 9.91
CA VAL A 83 14.86 10.05 10.15
C VAL A 83 15.38 11.29 9.44
N TYR A 84 15.06 11.46 8.15
CA TYR A 84 15.51 12.64 7.38
C TYR A 84 14.56 13.85 7.49
N GLY A 85 13.41 13.71 8.14
CA GLY A 85 12.44 14.79 8.35
C GLY A 85 11.80 15.35 7.07
N LYS A 86 11.97 14.67 5.93
CA LYS A 86 11.41 15.09 4.64
C LYS A 86 9.96 14.62 4.49
N SER A 87 9.03 15.24 5.21
CA SER A 87 7.60 14.88 5.18
C SER A 87 6.74 15.68 4.19
N ASN A 88 7.30 16.73 3.55
CA ASN A 88 6.53 17.64 2.70
C ASN A 88 5.93 16.97 1.46
N TRP A 89 6.60 15.98 0.87
CA TRP A 89 6.08 15.22 -0.26
C TRP A 89 4.84 14.38 0.10
N PHE A 90 4.71 14.01 1.37
CA PHE A 90 3.59 13.22 1.88
C PHE A 90 2.28 14.01 1.95
N ASN A 91 2.33 15.34 1.90
CA ASN A 91 1.15 16.20 1.95
C ASN A 91 0.16 15.93 0.79
N LEU A 92 0.67 15.43 -0.34
CA LEU A 92 -0.16 15.03 -1.48
C LEU A 92 -1.02 13.80 -1.15
N VAL A 93 -0.47 12.82 -0.45
CA VAL A 93 -1.11 11.52 -0.15
C VAL A 93 -1.80 11.51 1.22
N LYS A 94 -1.48 12.48 2.08
CA LYS A 94 -2.05 12.63 3.44
C LYS A 94 -3.58 12.51 3.51
N PRO A 95 -4.37 13.07 2.57
CA PRO A 95 -5.83 12.91 2.58
C PRO A 95 -6.26 11.44 2.46
N ALA A 96 -5.58 10.63 1.64
CA ALA A 96 -5.87 9.22 1.47
C ALA A 96 -5.60 8.39 2.74
N GLY A 97 -4.53 8.73 3.48
CA GLY A 97 -4.20 8.07 4.75
C GLY A 97 -5.13 8.47 5.90
N ARG A 98 -5.76 9.65 5.82
CA ARG A 98 -6.65 10.17 6.87
C ARG A 98 -8.09 9.66 6.75
N ASP A 99 -8.58 9.51 5.51
CA ASP A 99 -9.92 9.05 5.18
C ASP A 99 -9.84 7.90 4.17
N THR A 100 -9.26 6.79 4.62
CA THR A 100 -8.95 5.60 3.81
C THR A 100 -10.19 5.00 3.16
N LEU A 101 -11.30 4.93 3.89
CA LEU A 101 -12.56 4.36 3.37
C LEU A 101 -13.11 5.21 2.21
N LEU A 102 -13.13 6.54 2.38
CA LEU A 102 -13.60 7.44 1.34
C LEU A 102 -12.70 7.34 0.10
N CYS A 103 -11.37 7.33 0.30
CA CYS A 103 -10.41 7.18 -0.79
C CYS A 103 -10.54 5.83 -1.51
N TYR A 104 -10.86 4.76 -0.79
CA TYR A 104 -11.08 3.42 -1.35
C TYR A 104 -12.35 3.36 -2.21
N LEU A 105 -13.40 4.09 -1.84
CA LEU A 105 -14.67 4.12 -2.58
C LEU A 105 -14.60 5.01 -3.83
N MET A 106 -13.70 6.02 -3.85
CA MET A 106 -13.59 6.98 -4.95
C MET A 106 -13.39 6.34 -6.33
N PRO A 107 -12.51 5.35 -6.54
CA PRO A 107 -12.35 4.70 -7.84
C PRO A 107 -13.66 4.08 -8.35
N TYR A 108 -14.44 3.44 -7.49
CA TYR A 108 -15.74 2.85 -7.86
C TYR A 108 -16.71 3.93 -8.34
N PHE A 109 -16.73 5.09 -7.66
CA PHE A 109 -17.57 6.23 -8.03
C PHE A 109 -17.15 6.81 -9.39
N VAL A 110 -15.85 6.97 -9.61
CA VAL A 110 -15.30 7.48 -10.87
C VAL A 110 -15.60 6.51 -12.02
N TYR A 111 -15.40 5.20 -11.83
CA TYR A 111 -15.74 4.19 -12.85
C TYR A 111 -17.23 4.14 -13.14
N PHE A 112 -18.08 4.29 -12.12
CA PHE A 112 -19.52 4.37 -12.29
C PHE A 112 -19.93 5.56 -13.16
N LEU A 113 -19.35 6.75 -12.92
CA LEU A 113 -19.55 7.94 -13.75
C LEU A 113 -19.09 7.71 -15.19
N PHE A 114 -17.92 7.10 -15.41
CA PHE A 114 -17.44 6.77 -16.75
C PHE A 114 -18.39 5.82 -17.49
N ARG A 115 -19.02 4.91 -16.75
CA ARG A 115 -19.99 3.98 -17.32
C ARG A 115 -21.30 4.68 -17.73
N ILE A 116 -21.80 5.62 -16.91
CA ILE A 116 -23.00 6.43 -17.23
C ILE A 116 -22.76 7.27 -18.47
N PHE A 117 -21.62 7.95 -18.53
CA PHE A 117 -21.27 8.81 -19.65
C PHE A 117 -20.75 8.05 -20.87
N GLN A 118 -20.78 6.70 -20.85
CA GLN A 118 -20.30 5.81 -21.92
C GLN A 118 -18.91 6.17 -22.46
N LEU A 119 -18.04 6.74 -21.61
CA LEU A 119 -16.69 7.13 -21.96
C LEU A 119 -15.84 5.87 -22.26
N LYS A 120 -15.73 5.53 -23.54
CA LYS A 120 -14.85 4.46 -24.00
C LYS A 120 -13.44 5.02 -24.18
N TRP A 121 -12.49 4.46 -23.43
CA TRP A 121 -11.09 4.80 -23.62
C TRP A 121 -10.52 4.04 -24.81
N PRO A 122 -9.74 4.70 -25.69
CA PRO A 122 -9.05 4.00 -26.79
C PRO A 122 -8.08 2.95 -26.22
N GLU A 123 -7.91 1.85 -26.94
CA GLU A 123 -7.10 0.70 -26.47
C GLU A 123 -5.65 1.06 -26.17
N PHE A 124 -5.06 2.01 -26.92
CA PHE A 124 -3.69 2.45 -26.68
C PHE A 124 -3.47 3.16 -25.32
N ILE A 125 -4.55 3.65 -24.68
CA ILE A 125 -4.50 4.29 -23.35
C ILE A 125 -4.68 3.24 -22.22
N ILE A 126 -5.13 2.03 -22.57
CA ILE A 126 -5.44 0.98 -21.57
C ILE A 126 -4.23 0.07 -21.37
N THR A 127 -3.34 -0.07 -22.37
CA THR A 127 -2.25 -1.03 -22.38
C THR A 127 -0.87 -0.38 -22.24
N GLY A 128 0.11 -1.15 -21.75
CA GLY A 128 1.51 -0.75 -21.64
C GLY A 128 1.79 0.36 -20.62
N GLY A 129 2.87 1.10 -20.85
CA GLY A 129 3.32 2.18 -19.97
C GLY A 129 2.34 3.36 -19.88
N ILE A 130 1.59 3.63 -20.96
CA ILE A 130 0.57 4.69 -21.00
C ILE A 130 -0.60 4.31 -20.07
N GLY A 131 -1.01 3.03 -20.05
CA GLY A 131 -2.02 2.53 -19.12
C GLY A 131 -1.61 2.68 -17.65
N LEU A 132 -0.32 2.49 -17.36
CA LEU A 132 0.24 2.67 -16.01
C LEU A 132 0.22 4.15 -15.60
N LEU A 133 0.63 5.06 -16.49
CA LEU A 133 0.56 6.51 -16.26
C LEU A 133 -0.89 6.98 -16.02
N LYS A 134 -1.83 6.51 -16.84
CA LYS A 134 -3.26 6.77 -16.64
C LYS A 134 -3.74 6.31 -15.28
N SER A 135 -3.37 5.09 -14.85
CA SER A 135 -3.77 4.55 -13.55
C SER A 135 -3.21 5.38 -12.39
N LEU A 136 -1.96 5.87 -12.53
CA LEU A 136 -1.34 6.77 -11.56
C LEU A 136 -2.09 8.10 -11.49
N LEU A 137 -2.40 8.71 -12.64
CA LEU A 137 -3.16 9.96 -12.71
C LEU A 137 -4.57 9.80 -12.11
N LEU A 138 -5.24 8.69 -12.39
CA LEU A 138 -6.55 8.37 -11.83
C LEU A 138 -6.46 8.21 -10.29
N ALA A 139 -5.42 7.55 -9.79
CA ALA A 139 -5.20 7.43 -8.35
C ALA A 139 -5.00 8.81 -7.69
N LEU A 140 -4.18 9.67 -8.28
CA LEU A 140 -3.98 11.05 -7.80
C LEU A 140 -5.28 11.87 -7.84
N LEU A 141 -6.08 11.70 -8.88
CA LEU A 141 -7.40 12.33 -9.00
C LEU A 141 -8.32 11.86 -7.88
N CYS A 142 -8.35 10.56 -7.55
CA CYS A 142 -9.14 10.03 -6.44
C CYS A 142 -8.70 10.62 -5.09
N VAL A 143 -7.39 10.76 -4.86
CA VAL A 143 -6.87 11.41 -3.65
C VAL A 143 -7.28 12.89 -3.59
N TRP A 144 -7.21 13.59 -4.72
CA TRP A 144 -7.62 14.99 -4.80
C TRP A 144 -9.14 15.17 -4.57
N LEU A 145 -9.96 14.29 -5.15
CA LEU A 145 -11.41 14.26 -4.91
C LEU A 145 -11.73 13.99 -3.43
N THR A 146 -11.04 13.03 -2.80
CA THR A 146 -11.15 12.76 -1.36
C THR A 146 -10.84 14.02 -0.53
N LYS A 147 -9.77 14.74 -0.89
CA LYS A 147 -9.41 16.01 -0.24
C LYS A 147 -10.51 17.07 -0.40
N SER A 148 -11.10 17.15 -1.58
CA SER A 148 -12.16 18.13 -1.88
C SER A 148 -13.45 17.81 -1.12
N LEU A 149 -13.86 16.54 -1.08
CA LEU A 149 -15.04 16.09 -0.32
C LEU A 149 -14.85 16.29 1.19
N ASN A 150 -13.65 16.07 1.71
CA ASN A 150 -13.32 16.35 3.10
C ASN A 150 -13.48 17.84 3.46
N LYS A 151 -13.17 18.74 2.53
CA LYS A 151 -13.41 20.18 2.73
C LYS A 151 -14.90 20.53 2.78
N LEU A 152 -15.73 19.78 2.07
CA LEU A 152 -17.19 19.91 2.07
C LEU A 152 -17.87 19.25 3.29
N GLY A 153 -17.09 18.72 4.24
CA GLY A 153 -17.59 18.11 5.46
C GLY A 153 -18.02 16.65 5.35
N VAL A 154 -17.89 16.03 4.16
CA VAL A 154 -18.17 14.60 3.95
C VAL A 154 -17.00 13.78 4.46
N ARG A 155 -17.14 13.22 5.66
CA ARG A 155 -16.14 12.32 6.27
C ARG A 155 -16.79 10.99 6.58
N LEU A 156 -16.28 9.92 5.98
CA LEU A 156 -16.63 8.55 6.34
C LEU A 156 -15.62 8.07 7.36
N LYS A 157 -15.95 8.18 8.64
CA LYS A 157 -15.17 7.56 9.73
C LYS A 157 -15.72 6.15 9.98
N LEU A 158 -14.81 5.19 10.04
CA LEU A 158 -15.05 3.87 10.65
C LEU A 158 -14.96 4.00 12.16
#